data_a714b943eb25d3fa9b566dd14d2b2e46
#
_entry.id   a714b943eb25d3fa9b566dd14d2b2e46
#
_cell.length_a   1.000
_cell.length_b   1.000
_cell.length_c   1.000
_cell.angle_alpha   90.00
_cell.angle_beta   90.00
_cell.angle_gamma   90.00
#
_symmetry.space_group_name_H-M   'P 1'
#
loop_
_entity.id
_entity.type
_entity.pdbx_description
1 polymer ?
#
loop_
_entity_poly.entity_id
_entity_poly.type
_entity_poly.pdbx_seq_one_letter_code
_entity_poly.pdbx_strand_id
1 'polypeptide(L)'
;SDVFMDYAGGKAVIEIVLNQVFETEKTCAGKYLYLDFLSPHEIYDKVVVIDAGHGGPDAGAVGRLYKEKDINLDVALRFGRMISEHYPDVQVIYTRKTDVLIPLAERGDIANRAKADLFISIHINSNKSSSPSGVSVYVMGVDKASKNMDVAMKENDVITYEEDYSTRYQGYKPGSTESLIMFSLMQYAYQTQSCLLADMVQKQFVGNTQMQ
;
A
#
# COMPACT_ATOMS: atom_id res chain seq x y z
N SER A 1 12.67 -18.37 -8.93
CA SER A 1 11.94 -19.14 -7.92
C SER A 1 12.81 -20.32 -7.50
N ASP A 2 12.91 -20.52 -6.20
CA ASP A 2 13.67 -21.62 -5.63
C ASP A 2 12.71 -22.62 -5.00
N VAL A 3 13.04 -23.90 -5.08
CA VAL A 3 12.23 -24.98 -4.50
C VAL A 3 13.10 -25.74 -3.52
N PHE A 4 12.68 -25.82 -2.29
CA PHE A 4 13.32 -26.58 -1.23
C PHE A 4 12.44 -27.75 -0.81
N MET A 5 13.05 -28.85 -0.45
CA MET A 5 12.34 -30.02 0.04
C MET A 5 12.97 -30.47 1.35
N ASP A 6 12.14 -30.63 2.36
CA ASP A 6 12.56 -31.08 3.69
C ASP A 6 11.60 -32.12 4.26
N TYR A 7 12.01 -32.80 5.34
CA TYR A 7 11.22 -33.77 6.06
C TYR A 7 11.09 -33.34 7.52
N ALA A 8 9.92 -32.86 7.90
CA ALA A 8 9.65 -32.43 9.26
C ALA A 8 8.41 -33.11 9.85
N GLY A 9 8.55 -33.69 11.05
CA GLY A 9 7.43 -34.29 11.77
C GLY A 9 6.76 -35.46 11.04
N GLY A 10 7.49 -36.23 10.22
CA GLY A 10 6.96 -37.34 9.43
C GLY A 10 6.19 -36.94 8.17
N LYS A 11 6.30 -35.65 7.76
CA LYS A 11 5.70 -35.11 6.57
C LYS A 11 6.79 -34.57 5.64
N ALA A 12 6.59 -34.74 4.32
CA ALA A 12 7.39 -34.04 3.33
C ALA A 12 6.89 -32.57 3.30
N VAL A 13 7.83 -31.64 3.41
CA VAL A 13 7.58 -30.22 3.27
C VAL A 13 8.25 -29.75 1.99
N ILE A 14 7.48 -29.10 1.13
CA ILE A 14 7.98 -28.45 -0.08
C ILE A 14 7.77 -26.97 0.10
N GLU A 15 8.87 -26.22 0.11
CA GLU A 15 8.86 -24.76 0.15
C GLU A 15 9.18 -24.23 -1.24
N ILE A 16 8.32 -23.36 -1.75
CA ILE A 16 8.49 -22.73 -3.05
C ILE A 16 8.59 -21.22 -2.83
N VAL A 17 9.77 -20.66 -3.05
CA VAL A 17 10.03 -19.24 -2.93
C VAL A 17 9.72 -18.57 -4.27
N LEU A 18 8.79 -17.64 -4.26
CA LEU A 18 8.33 -16.89 -5.44
C LEU A 18 8.80 -15.44 -5.35
N ASN A 19 9.15 -14.86 -6.49
CA ASN A 19 9.67 -13.50 -6.59
C ASN A 19 8.57 -12.45 -6.87
N GLN A 20 7.33 -12.87 -6.99
CA GLN A 20 6.16 -12.00 -7.18
C GLN A 20 4.91 -12.62 -6.55
N VAL A 21 3.82 -11.89 -6.54
CA VAL A 21 2.53 -12.37 -6.02
C VAL A 21 1.91 -13.33 -7.03
N PHE A 22 1.40 -14.47 -6.54
CA PHE A 22 0.66 -15.46 -7.31
C PHE A 22 -0.56 -15.92 -6.55
N GLU A 23 -1.63 -16.23 -7.26
CA GLU A 23 -2.70 -17.07 -6.77
C GLU A 23 -2.34 -18.54 -7.02
N THR A 24 -2.76 -19.43 -6.13
CA THR A 24 -2.41 -20.84 -6.22
C THR A 24 -3.63 -21.70 -6.42
N GLU A 25 -3.68 -22.39 -7.54
CA GLU A 25 -4.67 -23.43 -7.79
C GLU A 25 -4.06 -24.81 -7.53
N LYS A 26 -4.87 -25.69 -6.93
CA LYS A 26 -4.46 -27.03 -6.56
C LYS A 26 -5.37 -28.06 -7.21
N THR A 27 -4.78 -28.91 -8.04
CA THR A 27 -5.48 -30.01 -8.68
C THR A 27 -4.84 -31.36 -8.36
N CYS A 28 -5.65 -32.35 -7.97
CA CYS A 28 -5.21 -33.73 -7.74
C CYS A 28 -5.70 -34.61 -8.87
N ALA A 29 -4.77 -35.29 -9.56
CA ALA A 29 -5.11 -36.25 -10.62
C ALA A 29 -4.37 -37.56 -10.41
N GLY A 30 -5.09 -38.60 -9.99
CA GLY A 30 -4.49 -39.88 -9.62
C GLY A 30 -3.51 -39.75 -8.45
N LYS A 31 -2.24 -40.11 -8.67
CA LYS A 31 -1.16 -39.99 -7.67
C LYS A 31 -0.38 -38.68 -7.77
N TYR A 32 -0.79 -37.77 -8.63
CA TYR A 32 -0.11 -36.49 -8.87
C TYR A 32 -0.88 -35.34 -8.25
N LEU A 33 -0.14 -34.40 -7.68
CA LEU A 33 -0.59 -33.08 -7.23
C LEU A 33 -0.03 -32.04 -8.18
N TYR A 34 -0.89 -31.24 -8.76
CA TYR A 34 -0.54 -30.09 -9.58
C TYR A 34 -0.78 -28.83 -8.75
N LEU A 35 0.19 -27.93 -8.80
CA LEU A 35 0.11 -26.58 -8.20
C LEU A 35 0.35 -25.59 -9.32
N ASP A 36 -0.69 -24.87 -9.71
CA ASP A 36 -0.63 -23.83 -10.70
C ASP A 36 -0.46 -22.49 -9.99
N PHE A 37 0.54 -21.71 -10.39
CA PHE A 37 0.84 -20.39 -9.87
C PHE A 37 0.45 -19.36 -10.93
N LEU A 38 -0.70 -18.74 -10.74
CA LEU A 38 -1.26 -17.76 -11.67
C LEU A 38 -0.97 -16.35 -11.16
N SER A 39 -0.47 -15.49 -12.02
CA SER A 39 -0.32 -14.08 -11.67
C SER A 39 -1.69 -13.45 -11.49
N PRO A 40 -1.83 -12.39 -10.67
CA PRO A 40 -3.12 -11.73 -10.49
C PRO A 40 -3.84 -11.37 -11.78
N HIS A 41 -3.11 -10.88 -12.79
CA HIS A 41 -3.67 -10.49 -14.08
C HIS A 41 -4.04 -11.65 -15.02
N GLU A 42 -3.75 -12.91 -14.65
CA GLU A 42 -4.27 -14.09 -15.36
C GLU A 42 -5.68 -14.47 -14.87
N ILE A 43 -6.09 -13.96 -13.70
CA ILE A 43 -7.38 -14.24 -13.07
C ILE A 43 -8.28 -13.00 -13.04
N TYR A 44 -7.68 -11.82 -12.76
CA TYR A 44 -8.39 -10.57 -12.54
C TYR A 44 -8.05 -9.53 -13.60
N ASP A 45 -9.02 -8.75 -14.01
CA ASP A 45 -8.84 -7.67 -14.99
C ASP A 45 -8.00 -6.52 -14.42
N LYS A 46 -8.14 -6.28 -13.11
CA LYS A 46 -7.45 -5.21 -12.39
C LYS A 46 -6.92 -5.66 -11.04
N VAL A 47 -5.81 -5.07 -10.64
CA VAL A 47 -5.18 -5.27 -9.34
C VAL A 47 -5.07 -3.93 -8.61
N VAL A 48 -5.68 -3.85 -7.43
CA VAL A 48 -5.63 -2.67 -6.56
C VAL A 48 -4.89 -3.02 -5.28
N VAL A 49 -3.86 -2.27 -4.94
CA VAL A 49 -3.18 -2.37 -3.65
C VAL A 49 -3.68 -1.26 -2.73
N ILE A 50 -4.16 -1.64 -1.57
CA ILE A 50 -4.59 -0.72 -0.51
C ILE A 50 -3.56 -0.76 0.60
N ASP A 51 -2.97 0.39 0.86
CA ASP A 51 -1.99 0.59 1.90
C ASP A 51 -2.64 1.26 3.12
N ALA A 52 -2.64 0.57 4.24
CA ALA A 52 -3.02 1.15 5.52
C ALA A 52 -1.76 1.76 6.17
N GLY A 53 -1.65 3.07 6.16
CA GLY A 53 -0.50 3.78 6.70
C GLY A 53 -0.20 3.43 8.15
N HIS A 54 1.07 3.55 8.55
CA HIS A 54 1.58 3.22 9.88
C HIS A 54 1.42 1.74 10.26
N GLY A 55 1.56 1.39 11.55
CA GLY A 55 1.36 0.04 12.07
C GLY A 55 2.46 -0.40 13.06
N GLY A 56 2.15 -1.38 13.90
CA GLY A 56 3.06 -1.88 14.93
C GLY A 56 3.52 -0.77 15.89
N PRO A 57 4.84 -0.53 16.04
CA PRO A 57 5.39 0.54 16.89
C PRO A 57 5.07 1.95 16.39
N ASP A 58 4.86 2.11 15.07
CA ASP A 58 4.50 3.39 14.48
C ASP A 58 2.99 3.63 14.63
N ALA A 59 2.63 4.50 15.55
CA ALA A 59 1.24 4.82 15.85
C ALA A 59 0.62 5.82 14.86
N GLY A 60 1.45 6.55 14.07
CA GLY A 60 1.01 7.74 13.37
C GLY A 60 0.55 8.84 14.34
N ALA A 61 -0.39 9.63 13.94
CA ALA A 61 -0.99 10.62 14.81
C ALA A 61 -1.74 9.97 15.99
N VAL A 62 -1.55 10.53 17.19
CA VAL A 62 -2.18 10.03 18.42
C VAL A 62 -3.20 11.05 18.91
N GLY A 63 -4.47 10.69 18.84
CA GLY A 63 -5.58 11.45 19.38
C GLY A 63 -5.91 11.05 20.82
N ARG A 64 -6.98 11.63 21.38
CA ARG A 64 -7.42 11.31 22.75
C ARG A 64 -7.94 9.87 22.91
N LEU A 65 -8.54 9.30 21.88
CA LEU A 65 -9.22 7.99 21.92
C LEU A 65 -8.63 6.99 20.93
N TYR A 66 -8.04 7.46 19.83
CA TYR A 66 -7.64 6.64 18.71
C TYR A 66 -6.21 6.98 18.24
N LYS A 67 -5.55 5.99 17.70
CA LYS A 67 -4.29 6.13 16.95
C LYS A 67 -4.59 6.07 15.47
N GLU A 68 -3.86 6.82 14.67
CA GLU A 68 -4.03 6.86 13.23
C GLU A 68 -3.95 5.47 12.60
N LYS A 69 -2.96 4.66 13.01
CA LYS A 69 -2.76 3.30 12.50
C LYS A 69 -3.99 2.40 12.58
N ASP A 70 -4.79 2.56 13.66
CA ASP A 70 -5.95 1.72 13.92
C ASP A 70 -7.10 2.12 12.97
N ILE A 71 -7.30 3.43 12.79
CA ILE A 71 -8.33 3.95 11.88
C ILE A 71 -7.95 3.65 10.42
N ASN A 72 -6.69 3.86 10.04
CA ASN A 72 -6.21 3.55 8.70
C ASN A 72 -6.46 2.08 8.34
N LEU A 73 -6.21 1.16 9.28
CA LEU A 73 -6.45 -0.26 9.09
C LEU A 73 -7.94 -0.57 8.91
N ASP A 74 -8.79 -0.03 9.79
CA ASP A 74 -10.25 -0.27 9.71
C ASP A 74 -10.83 0.27 8.39
N VAL A 75 -10.45 1.48 7.99
CA VAL A 75 -10.87 2.09 6.72
C VAL A 75 -10.38 1.28 5.53
N ALA A 76 -9.09 0.89 5.52
CA ALA A 76 -8.51 0.10 4.43
C ALA A 76 -9.24 -1.24 4.24
N LEU A 77 -9.50 -1.96 5.33
CA LEU A 77 -10.18 -3.26 5.27
C LEU A 77 -11.64 -3.13 4.82
N ARG A 78 -12.35 -2.10 5.28
CA ARG A 78 -13.73 -1.84 4.82
C ARG A 78 -13.77 -1.44 3.36
N PHE A 79 -12.88 -0.55 2.94
CA PHE A 79 -12.80 -0.09 1.56
C PHE A 79 -12.50 -1.24 0.59
N GLY A 80 -11.48 -2.05 0.90
CA GLY A 80 -11.15 -3.19 0.06
C GLY A 80 -12.25 -4.25 0.00
N ARG A 81 -12.97 -4.49 1.11
CA ARG A 81 -14.15 -5.35 1.11
C ARG A 81 -15.23 -4.83 0.15
N MET A 82 -15.51 -3.53 0.21
CA MET A 82 -16.49 -2.91 -0.71
C MET A 82 -16.09 -3.06 -2.17
N ILE A 83 -14.80 -2.91 -2.50
CA ILE A 83 -14.29 -3.15 -3.86
C ILE A 83 -14.56 -4.60 -4.26
N SER A 84 -14.15 -5.58 -3.44
CA SER A 84 -14.30 -7.01 -3.76
C SER A 84 -15.76 -7.44 -3.89
N GLU A 85 -16.66 -6.83 -3.12
CA GLU A 85 -18.09 -7.12 -3.19
C GLU A 85 -18.78 -6.55 -4.45
N HIS A 86 -18.32 -5.40 -4.95
CA HIS A 86 -18.95 -4.72 -6.08
C HIS A 86 -18.24 -5.00 -7.43
N TYR A 87 -16.96 -5.39 -7.37
CA TYR A 87 -16.12 -5.61 -8.54
C TYR A 87 -15.35 -6.93 -8.38
N PRO A 88 -15.99 -8.07 -8.66
CA PRO A 88 -15.39 -9.39 -8.47
C PRO A 88 -14.21 -9.69 -9.41
N ASP A 89 -14.09 -8.93 -10.49
CA ASP A 89 -12.98 -8.92 -11.45
C ASP A 89 -11.77 -8.06 -11.01
N VAL A 90 -11.86 -7.43 -9.84
CA VAL A 90 -10.78 -6.65 -9.24
C VAL A 90 -10.18 -7.40 -8.07
N GLN A 91 -8.90 -7.72 -8.16
CA GLN A 91 -8.16 -8.22 -7.01
C GLN A 91 -7.76 -7.08 -6.07
N VAL A 92 -8.06 -7.26 -4.78
CA VAL A 92 -7.62 -6.35 -3.72
C VAL A 92 -6.51 -7.00 -2.90
N ILE A 93 -5.35 -6.34 -2.88
CA ILE A 93 -4.19 -6.70 -2.08
C ILE A 93 -3.99 -5.61 -1.03
N TYR A 94 -3.69 -6.00 0.21
CA TYR A 94 -3.41 -5.07 1.29
C TYR A 94 -1.93 -5.13 1.67
N THR A 95 -1.33 -4.00 1.99
CA THR A 95 0.02 -3.98 2.54
C THR A 95 0.07 -4.62 3.93
N ARG A 96 -0.99 -4.42 4.73
CA ARG A 96 -1.20 -5.10 6.01
C ARG A 96 -2.69 -5.35 6.27
N LYS A 97 -2.98 -6.43 6.98
CA LYS A 97 -4.34 -6.78 7.44
C LYS A 97 -4.44 -6.83 8.98
N THR A 98 -3.33 -6.59 9.66
CA THR A 98 -3.19 -6.58 11.12
C THR A 98 -2.34 -5.40 11.57
N ASP A 99 -2.18 -5.22 12.89
CA ASP A 99 -1.34 -4.15 13.46
C ASP A 99 0.14 -4.56 13.43
N VAL A 100 0.74 -4.50 12.24
CA VAL A 100 2.17 -4.75 12.01
C VAL A 100 2.80 -3.57 11.28
N LEU A 101 4.08 -3.33 11.51
CA LEU A 101 4.86 -2.36 10.74
C LEU A 101 5.27 -2.99 9.41
N ILE A 102 4.94 -2.35 8.32
CA ILE A 102 5.46 -2.66 7.00
C ILE A 102 6.42 -1.52 6.62
N PRO A 103 7.70 -1.82 6.34
CA PRO A 103 8.68 -0.84 5.88
C PRO A 103 8.19 -0.07 4.66
N LEU A 104 8.55 1.22 4.57
CA LEU A 104 8.03 2.10 3.54
C LEU A 104 8.34 1.60 2.12
N ALA A 105 9.59 1.16 1.88
CA ALA A 105 9.98 0.59 0.58
C ALA A 105 9.17 -0.68 0.25
N GLU A 106 8.91 -1.52 1.25
CA GLU A 106 8.17 -2.78 1.04
C GLU A 106 6.73 -2.55 0.63
N ARG A 107 6.09 -1.46 1.07
CA ARG A 107 4.73 -1.08 0.62
C ARG A 107 4.67 -0.89 -0.89
N GLY A 108 5.65 -0.16 -1.44
CA GLY A 108 5.81 0.00 -2.88
C GLY A 108 6.17 -1.31 -3.60
N ASP A 109 7.05 -2.11 -2.98
CA ASP A 109 7.46 -3.41 -3.54
C ASP A 109 6.29 -4.41 -3.63
N ILE A 110 5.37 -4.41 -2.68
CA ILE A 110 4.14 -5.21 -2.73
C ILE A 110 3.34 -4.86 -3.99
N ALA A 111 3.15 -3.56 -4.26
CA ALA A 111 2.43 -3.11 -5.45
C ALA A 111 3.17 -3.47 -6.75
N ASN A 112 4.49 -3.27 -6.77
CA ASN A 112 5.31 -3.58 -7.94
C ASN A 112 5.35 -5.08 -8.25
N ARG A 113 5.50 -5.94 -7.23
CA ARG A 113 5.46 -7.40 -7.39
C ARG A 113 4.10 -7.91 -7.85
N ALA A 114 3.04 -7.26 -7.40
CA ALA A 114 1.68 -7.58 -7.84
C ALA A 114 1.35 -6.99 -9.24
N LYS A 115 2.22 -6.16 -9.80
CA LYS A 115 1.98 -5.37 -11.03
C LYS A 115 0.67 -4.59 -10.92
N ALA A 116 0.44 -3.95 -9.76
CA ALA A 116 -0.81 -3.29 -9.46
C ALA A 116 -1.12 -2.16 -10.46
N ASP A 117 -2.39 -2.09 -10.89
CA ASP A 117 -2.91 -0.99 -11.70
C ASP A 117 -3.09 0.28 -10.87
N LEU A 118 -3.34 0.11 -9.56
CA LEU A 118 -3.61 1.22 -8.66
C LEU A 118 -3.06 0.93 -7.26
N PHE A 119 -2.38 1.92 -6.69
CA PHE A 119 -1.95 1.94 -5.29
C PHE A 119 -2.63 3.10 -4.57
N ILE A 120 -3.31 2.79 -3.47
CA ILE A 120 -4.01 3.77 -2.63
C ILE A 120 -3.50 3.65 -1.21
N SER A 121 -2.86 4.70 -0.70
CA SER A 121 -2.47 4.78 0.71
C SER A 121 -3.49 5.60 1.49
N ILE A 122 -3.84 5.10 2.68
CA ILE A 122 -4.84 5.69 3.57
C ILE A 122 -4.14 6.20 4.81
N HIS A 123 -4.27 7.50 5.05
CA HIS A 123 -3.73 8.22 6.19
C HIS A 123 -4.77 9.15 6.81
N ILE A 124 -4.55 9.54 8.06
CA ILE A 124 -5.35 10.54 8.76
C ILE A 124 -4.45 11.67 9.20
N ASN A 125 -4.61 12.82 8.55
CA ASN A 125 -3.86 14.01 8.90
C ASN A 125 -4.20 14.49 10.32
N SER A 126 -3.18 14.87 11.07
CA SER A 126 -3.35 15.53 12.36
C SER A 126 -3.10 17.03 12.24
N ASN A 127 -3.87 17.82 12.99
CA ASN A 127 -3.65 19.26 13.11
C ASN A 127 -3.70 19.66 14.58
N LYS A 128 -2.91 20.69 14.96
CA LYS A 128 -2.95 21.28 16.31
C LYS A 128 -4.26 22.02 16.57
N SER A 129 -4.90 22.53 15.53
CA SER A 129 -6.23 23.15 15.57
C SER A 129 -7.31 22.11 15.32
N SER A 130 -8.43 22.19 16.02
CA SER A 130 -9.64 21.38 15.78
C SER A 130 -10.53 21.93 14.64
N SER A 131 -10.17 23.08 14.07
CA SER A 131 -10.96 23.73 13.00
C SER A 131 -10.89 23.02 11.63
N PRO A 132 -9.71 22.50 11.18
CA PRO A 132 -9.67 21.78 9.91
C PRO A 132 -10.49 20.51 9.96
N SER A 133 -11.37 20.34 9.00
CA SER A 133 -12.16 19.13 8.79
C SER A 133 -12.26 18.84 7.29
N GLY A 134 -12.57 17.59 6.94
CA GLY A 134 -12.74 17.18 5.54
C GLY A 134 -11.74 16.14 5.09
N VAL A 135 -11.69 15.89 3.79
CA VAL A 135 -10.82 14.91 3.14
C VAL A 135 -9.92 15.60 2.14
N SER A 136 -8.67 15.21 2.11
CA SER A 136 -7.70 15.63 1.10
C SER A 136 -7.22 14.43 0.31
N VAL A 137 -7.17 14.54 -1.00
CA VAL A 137 -6.59 13.52 -1.86
C VAL A 137 -5.27 14.05 -2.39
N TYR A 138 -4.20 13.31 -2.12
CA TYR A 138 -2.85 13.64 -2.57
C TYR A 138 -2.47 12.74 -3.73
N VAL A 139 -1.85 13.33 -4.73
CA VAL A 139 -1.31 12.61 -5.89
C VAL A 139 0.18 12.88 -5.95
N MET A 140 0.95 11.85 -6.24
CA MET A 140 2.36 12.04 -6.52
C MET A 140 2.50 12.87 -7.80
N GLY A 141 3.21 13.98 -7.73
CA GLY A 141 3.38 14.91 -8.85
C GLY A 141 4.66 15.72 -8.73
N VAL A 142 5.04 16.35 -9.85
CA VAL A 142 6.24 17.20 -9.96
C VAL A 142 6.08 18.59 -9.34
N ASP A 143 4.89 18.91 -8.87
CA ASP A 143 4.64 20.23 -8.33
C ASP A 143 5.23 20.37 -6.94
N LYS A 144 6.22 21.26 -6.82
CA LYS A 144 6.93 21.60 -5.58
C LYS A 144 6.05 22.41 -4.60
N ALA A 145 4.75 22.20 -4.62
CA ALA A 145 3.87 22.86 -3.68
C ALA A 145 4.25 22.45 -2.24
N SER A 146 4.83 23.37 -1.50
CA SER A 146 5.45 23.15 -0.19
C SER A 146 4.57 22.35 0.79
N LYS A 147 3.25 22.52 0.73
CA LYS A 147 2.30 21.82 1.60
C LYS A 147 2.20 20.31 1.36
N ASN A 148 2.24 19.88 0.09
CA ASN A 148 2.19 18.45 -0.25
C ASN A 148 3.50 17.76 0.14
N MET A 149 4.61 18.50 0.03
CA MET A 149 5.92 18.02 0.44
C MET A 149 5.99 17.82 1.96
N ASP A 150 5.48 18.77 2.75
CA ASP A 150 5.48 18.68 4.21
C ASP A 150 4.69 17.45 4.70
N VAL A 151 3.56 17.13 4.04
CA VAL A 151 2.80 15.91 4.34
C VAL A 151 3.60 14.67 3.99
N ALA A 152 4.14 14.59 2.77
CA ALA A 152 4.94 13.45 2.33
C ALA A 152 6.17 13.22 3.24
N MET A 153 6.85 14.29 3.66
CA MET A 153 7.98 14.21 4.58
C MET A 153 7.55 13.67 5.93
N LYS A 154 6.43 14.13 6.47
CA LYS A 154 5.90 13.67 7.75
C LYS A 154 5.53 12.19 7.72
N GLU A 155 4.88 11.74 6.65
CA GLU A 155 4.51 10.33 6.50
C GLU A 155 5.74 9.43 6.26
N ASN A 156 6.82 9.99 5.66
CA ASN A 156 8.08 9.29 5.45
C ASN A 156 8.99 9.22 6.71
N ASP A 157 8.69 9.96 7.78
CA ASP A 157 9.45 9.88 9.04
C ASP A 157 9.42 8.47 9.66
N VAL A 158 8.48 7.62 9.25
CA VAL A 158 8.39 6.20 9.63
C VAL A 158 9.67 5.42 9.30
N ILE A 159 10.46 5.86 8.32
CA ILE A 159 11.76 5.27 7.96
C ILE A 159 12.69 5.15 9.20
N THR A 160 12.58 6.06 10.16
CA THR A 160 13.40 6.05 11.38
C THR A 160 13.12 4.86 12.30
N TYR A 161 12.00 4.15 12.13
CA TYR A 161 11.68 2.92 12.86
C TYR A 161 12.27 1.66 12.20
N GLU A 162 12.91 1.80 11.03
CA GLU A 162 13.50 0.69 10.29
C GLU A 162 14.98 0.53 10.69
N GLU A 163 15.39 -0.70 11.07
CA GLU A 163 16.76 -0.96 11.57
C GLU A 163 17.86 -0.67 10.53
N ASP A 164 17.56 -0.89 9.22
CA ASP A 164 18.53 -0.76 8.12
C ASP A 164 18.22 0.40 7.16
N TYR A 165 17.54 1.46 7.63
CA TYR A 165 17.06 2.52 6.76
C TYR A 165 18.15 3.19 5.91
N SER A 166 19.34 3.39 6.48
CA SER A 166 20.44 4.07 5.79
C SER A 166 20.99 3.29 4.58
N THR A 167 20.95 1.95 4.67
CA THR A 167 21.39 1.04 3.58
C THR A 167 20.27 0.82 2.57
N ARG A 168 19.08 0.58 3.05
CA ARG A 168 17.90 0.26 2.22
C ARG A 168 17.49 1.41 1.30
N TYR A 169 17.59 2.64 1.78
CA TYR A 169 17.24 3.85 1.04
C TYR A 169 18.45 4.57 0.40
N GLN A 170 19.57 3.87 0.23
CA GLN A 170 20.78 4.36 -0.46
C GLN A 170 21.23 5.76 -0.01
N GLY A 171 21.20 6.01 1.30
CA GLY A 171 21.56 7.31 1.85
C GLY A 171 20.48 8.38 1.72
N TYR A 172 19.21 7.98 1.45
CA TYR A 172 18.08 8.89 1.50
C TYR A 172 18.09 9.67 2.81
N LYS A 173 18.12 10.99 2.68
CA LYS A 173 17.97 11.90 3.82
C LYS A 173 16.63 12.61 3.66
N PRO A 174 15.70 12.44 4.60
CA PRO A 174 14.46 13.19 4.59
C PRO A 174 14.76 14.68 4.38
N GLY A 175 14.11 15.31 3.37
CA GLY A 175 14.30 16.72 3.07
C GLY A 175 15.49 17.10 2.19
N SER A 176 16.26 16.16 1.67
CA SER A 176 17.34 16.49 0.73
C SER A 176 16.81 16.75 -0.69
N THR A 177 17.44 17.68 -1.40
CA THR A 177 17.08 18.04 -2.78
C THR A 177 17.31 16.88 -3.76
N GLU A 178 18.32 16.06 -3.52
CA GLU A 178 18.68 14.90 -4.32
C GLU A 178 17.61 13.81 -4.26
N SER A 179 17.06 13.58 -3.08
CA SER A 179 15.95 12.64 -2.87
C SER A 179 14.69 13.09 -3.61
N LEU A 180 14.43 14.40 -3.64
CA LEU A 180 13.30 15.00 -4.37
C LEU A 180 13.41 14.82 -5.88
N ILE A 181 14.59 14.97 -6.45
CA ILE A 181 14.84 14.82 -7.90
C ILE A 181 14.61 13.37 -8.33
N MET A 182 15.07 12.40 -7.54
CA MET A 182 14.91 10.98 -7.85
C MET A 182 13.45 10.54 -7.84
N PHE A 183 12.66 11.03 -6.88
CA PHE A 183 11.21 10.79 -6.84
C PHE A 183 10.47 11.42 -8.04
N SER A 184 10.87 12.62 -8.47
CA SER A 184 10.17 13.33 -9.55
C SER A 184 10.31 12.67 -10.92
N LEU A 185 11.42 11.98 -11.18
CA LEU A 185 11.67 11.33 -12.47
C LEU A 185 10.83 10.06 -12.70
N MET A 186 10.45 9.36 -11.62
CA MET A 186 9.68 8.11 -11.70
C MET A 186 8.17 8.31 -11.91
N GLN A 187 7.65 9.53 -11.74
CA GLN A 187 6.22 9.78 -11.58
C GLN A 187 5.46 10.26 -12.82
N TYR A 188 6.18 10.58 -13.90
CA TYR A 188 5.56 11.23 -15.06
C TYR A 188 4.52 10.38 -15.81
N ALA A 189 4.71 9.06 -15.84
CA ALA A 189 3.93 8.19 -16.72
C ALA A 189 2.43 8.08 -16.34
N TYR A 190 2.10 8.20 -15.04
CA TYR A 190 0.73 7.93 -14.54
C TYR A 190 0.08 9.15 -13.86
N GLN A 191 0.71 10.31 -13.90
CA GLN A 191 0.23 11.50 -13.21
C GLN A 191 -1.18 11.92 -13.65
N THR A 192 -1.46 11.88 -14.95
CA THR A 192 -2.76 12.30 -15.49
C THR A 192 -3.88 11.42 -14.96
N GLN A 193 -3.70 10.09 -14.95
CA GLN A 193 -4.70 9.14 -14.44
C GLN A 193 -4.89 9.30 -12.93
N SER A 194 -3.79 9.51 -12.19
CA SER A 194 -3.84 9.73 -10.75
C SER A 194 -4.59 11.03 -10.41
N CYS A 195 -4.35 12.11 -11.16
CA CYS A 195 -5.08 13.38 -10.98
C CYS A 195 -6.57 13.25 -11.30
N LEU A 196 -6.92 12.53 -12.36
CA LEU A 196 -8.33 12.25 -12.69
C LEU A 196 -9.03 11.48 -11.59
N LEU A 197 -8.40 10.42 -11.07
CA LEU A 197 -8.96 9.65 -9.96
C LEU A 197 -9.13 10.53 -8.72
N ALA A 198 -8.12 11.34 -8.36
CA ALA A 198 -8.19 12.23 -7.22
C ALA A 198 -9.34 13.24 -7.33
N ASP A 199 -9.55 13.82 -8.51
CA ASP A 199 -10.66 14.75 -8.78
C ASP A 199 -12.02 14.04 -8.64
N MET A 200 -12.14 12.81 -9.17
CA MET A 200 -13.37 12.00 -9.02
C MET A 200 -13.66 11.68 -7.56
N VAL A 201 -12.68 11.26 -6.79
CA VAL A 201 -12.81 10.97 -5.35
C VAL A 201 -13.21 12.24 -4.60
N GLN A 202 -12.53 13.36 -4.83
CA GLN A 202 -12.84 14.64 -4.20
C GLN A 202 -14.28 15.10 -4.48
N LYS A 203 -14.74 14.97 -5.73
CA LYS A 203 -16.12 15.30 -6.12
C LYS A 203 -17.15 14.45 -5.38
N GLN A 204 -16.87 13.15 -5.18
CA GLN A 204 -17.77 12.27 -4.45
C GLN A 204 -17.84 12.63 -2.95
N PHE A 205 -16.74 13.01 -2.33
CA PHE A 205 -16.74 13.49 -0.96
C PHE A 205 -17.54 14.79 -0.79
N VAL A 206 -17.35 15.76 -1.69
CA VAL A 206 -18.09 17.03 -1.64
C VAL A 206 -19.59 16.83 -1.94
N GLY A 207 -19.93 15.93 -2.86
CA GLY A 207 -21.33 15.70 -3.25
C GLY A 207 -22.13 14.86 -2.27
N ASN A 208 -21.50 13.92 -1.55
CA ASN A 208 -22.20 12.95 -0.71
C ASN A 208 -22.03 13.16 0.80
N THR A 209 -21.14 14.04 1.21
CA THR A 209 -20.95 14.37 2.61
C THR A 209 -21.45 15.78 2.89
N GLN A 210 -22.23 15.96 3.97
CA GLN A 210 -22.59 17.29 4.49
C GLN A 210 -21.37 17.96 5.17
N MET A 211 -20.16 17.60 4.76
CA MET A 211 -18.93 18.25 5.18
C MET A 211 -18.79 19.55 4.37
N GLN A 212 -19.26 20.63 4.95
CA GLN A 212 -18.96 22.00 4.53
C GLN A 212 -17.65 22.46 5.14
#